data_1f821e054498eb6cb0591c845cf0cab9
#
_entry.id   1f821e054498eb6cb0591c845cf0cab9
#
_cell.length_a   1.000
_cell.length_b   1.000
_cell.length_c   1.000
_cell.angle_alpha   90.00
_cell.angle_beta   90.00
_cell.angle_gamma   90.00
#
_symmetry.space_group_name_H-M   'P 1'
#
loop_
_entity.id
_entity.type
_entity.pdbx_description
1 polymer ?
#
loop_
_entity_poly.entity_id
_entity_poly.type
_entity_poly.pdbx_seq_one_letter_code
_entity_poly.pdbx_strand_id
1 'polypeptide(L)' 'MTERERKFEEMLNDILTQYAEVSEKMELLKAEGKNKTVAFKQLLASKLTLQNILIMYKNHGLIDSF' A
#
# COMPACT_ATOMS: atom_id res chain seq x y z
N MET A 1 -17.27 10.45 -16.70
CA MET A 1 -16.83 10.32 -15.29
C MET A 1 -17.03 11.63 -14.58
N THR A 2 -17.63 11.61 -13.39
CA THR A 2 -17.81 12.81 -12.59
C THR A 2 -16.48 13.21 -11.93
N GLU A 3 -16.41 14.47 -11.48
CA GLU A 3 -15.24 14.95 -10.71
C GLU A 3 -15.03 14.12 -9.45
N ARG A 4 -16.12 13.74 -8.77
CA ARG A 4 -16.05 12.90 -7.58
C ARG A 4 -15.46 11.52 -7.87
N GLU A 5 -15.87 10.90 -8.97
CA GLU A 5 -15.34 9.60 -9.38
C GLU A 5 -13.85 9.69 -9.70
N ARG A 6 -13.44 10.76 -10.38
CA ARG A 6 -12.05 10.99 -10.70
C ARG A 6 -11.19 11.12 -9.44
N LYS A 7 -11.70 11.82 -8.44
CA LYS A 7 -11.02 11.97 -7.15
C LYS A 7 -10.87 10.65 -6.41
N PHE A 8 -11.89 9.80 -6.44
CA PHE A 8 -11.81 8.47 -5.86
C PHE A 8 -10.76 7.61 -6.56
N GLU A 9 -10.69 7.69 -7.89
CA GLU A 9 -9.69 6.96 -8.66
C GLU A 9 -8.27 7.43 -8.33
N GLU A 10 -8.07 8.75 -8.21
CA GLU A 10 -6.78 9.31 -7.81
C GLU A 10 -6.36 8.79 -6.44
N MET A 11 -7.29 8.77 -5.47
CA MET A 11 -7.00 8.28 -4.13
C MET A 11 -6.62 6.80 -4.15
N LEU A 12 -7.34 5.99 -4.91
CA LEU A 12 -7.01 4.57 -5.04
C LEU A 12 -5.61 4.38 -5.63
N ASN A 13 -5.28 5.13 -6.68
CA ASN A 13 -3.95 5.07 -7.30
C ASN A 13 -2.85 5.48 -6.32
N ASP A 14 -3.10 6.49 -5.49
CA ASP A 14 -2.15 6.90 -4.46
C ASP A 14 -1.90 5.79 -3.45
N ILE A 15 -2.96 5.12 -3.02
CA ILE A 15 -2.85 4.01 -2.06
C ILE A 15 -2.04 2.85 -2.67
N LEU A 16 -2.33 2.50 -3.92
CA LEU A 16 -1.61 1.45 -4.62
C LEU A 16 -0.13 1.80 -4.79
N THR A 17 0.17 3.05 -5.12
CA THR A 17 1.54 3.54 -5.26
C THR A 17 2.29 3.47 -3.93
N GLN A 18 1.68 3.94 -2.85
CA GLN A 18 2.28 3.89 -1.52
C GLN A 18 2.53 2.45 -1.08
N TYR A 19 1.60 1.55 -1.35
CA TYR A 19 1.76 0.14 -1.01
C TYR A 19 2.96 -0.47 -1.73
N ALA A 20 3.09 -0.18 -3.03
CA ALA A 20 4.21 -0.67 -3.83
C ALA A 20 5.55 -0.10 -3.33
N GLU A 21 5.60 1.19 -3.01
CA GLU A 21 6.81 1.85 -2.52
C GLU A 21 7.25 1.30 -1.16
N VAL A 22 6.31 1.13 -0.23
CA VAL A 22 6.60 0.57 1.09
C VAL A 22 7.12 -0.86 0.95
N SER A 23 6.47 -1.66 0.10
CA SER A 23 6.88 -3.05 -0.13
C SER A 23 8.30 -3.12 -0.70
N GLU A 24 8.63 -2.24 -1.64
CA GLU A 24 9.96 -2.18 -2.23
C GLU A 24 11.02 -1.80 -1.19
N LYS A 25 10.75 -0.79 -0.36
CA LYS A 25 11.67 -0.39 0.72
C LYS A 25 11.90 -1.51 1.71
N MET A 26 10.86 -2.26 2.05
CA MET A 26 10.99 -3.41 2.95
C MET A 26 11.88 -4.49 2.34
N GLU A 27 11.73 -4.77 1.05
CA GLU A 27 12.57 -5.75 0.37
C GLU A 27 14.03 -5.32 0.35
N LEU A 28 14.31 -4.02 0.15
CA LEU A 28 15.67 -3.50 0.17
C LEU A 28 16.30 -3.66 1.56
N LEU A 29 15.58 -3.32 2.63
CA LEU A 29 16.08 -3.48 3.99
C LEU A 29 16.30 -4.95 4.33
N LYS A 30 15.41 -5.81 3.90
CA LYS A 30 15.52 -7.24 4.12
C LYS A 30 16.76 -7.80 3.41
N ALA A 31 17.01 -7.37 2.17
CA ALA A 31 18.20 -7.78 1.41
C ALA A 31 19.50 -7.33 2.09
N GLU A 32 19.46 -6.21 2.82
CA GLU A 32 20.61 -5.70 3.58
C GLU A 32 20.71 -6.30 4.98
N GLY A 33 19.85 -7.24 5.33
CA GLY A 33 19.82 -7.83 6.66
C GLY A 33 19.24 -6.93 7.73
N LYS A 34 18.51 -5.89 7.36
CA LYS A 34 17.96 -4.88 8.28
C LYS A 34 16.50 -5.10 8.60
N ASN A 35 16.01 -6.34 8.50
CA ASN A 35 14.61 -6.68 8.71
C ASN A 35 14.18 -6.68 10.19
N LYS A 36 15.10 -6.43 11.12
CA LYS A 36 14.78 -6.32 12.55
C LYS A 36 14.94 -4.91 13.08
N THR A 37 15.13 -3.93 12.20
CA THR A 37 15.31 -2.54 12.60
C THR A 37 13.96 -1.87 12.87
N VAL A 38 14.00 -0.75 13.59
CA VAL A 38 12.80 0.08 13.83
C VAL A 38 12.24 0.58 12.50
N ALA A 39 13.10 0.97 11.57
CA ALA A 39 12.68 1.42 10.25
C ALA A 39 11.87 0.36 9.52
N PHE A 40 12.32 -0.90 9.54
CA PHE A 40 11.59 -1.99 8.93
C PHE A 40 10.23 -2.21 9.59
N LYS A 41 10.18 -2.16 10.91
CA LYS A 41 8.93 -2.34 11.66
C LYS A 41 7.93 -1.24 11.36
N GLN A 42 8.40 0.00 11.19
CA GLN A 42 7.54 1.13 10.81
C GLN A 42 6.98 0.95 9.40
N LEU A 43 7.81 0.48 8.48
CA LEU A 43 7.36 0.19 7.11
C LEU A 43 6.34 -0.95 7.10
N LEU A 44 6.55 -1.98 7.91
CA LEU A 44 5.60 -3.08 8.03
C LEU A 44 4.25 -2.58 8.53
N ALA A 45 4.23 -1.73 9.56
CA ALA A 45 3.01 -1.15 10.09
C ALA A 45 2.26 -0.35 9.02
N SER A 46 2.99 0.47 8.25
CA SER A 46 2.41 1.23 7.13
C SER A 46 1.84 0.31 6.05
N LYS A 47 2.58 -0.75 5.71
CA LYS A 47 2.14 -1.73 4.72
C LYS A 47 0.82 -2.39 5.14
N LEU A 48 0.72 -2.80 6.40
CA LEU A 48 -0.49 -3.45 6.92
C LEU A 48 -1.69 -2.50 6.90
N THR A 49 -1.49 -1.23 7.23
CA THR A 49 -2.54 -0.22 7.15
C THR A 49 -3.04 -0.07 5.72
N LEU A 50 -2.12 0.09 4.76
CA LEU A 50 -2.47 0.22 3.35
C LEU A 50 -3.14 -1.05 2.82
N GLN A 51 -2.65 -2.22 3.23
CA GLN A 51 -3.23 -3.50 2.86
C GLN A 51 -4.68 -3.62 3.31
N ASN A 52 -4.98 -3.19 4.54
CA ASN A 52 -6.35 -3.22 5.06
C ASN A 52 -7.28 -2.35 4.21
N ILE A 53 -6.82 -1.18 3.80
CA ILE A 53 -7.60 -0.30 2.93
C ILE A 53 -7.85 -0.96 1.57
N LEU A 54 -6.81 -1.56 0.99
CA LEU A 54 -6.93 -2.22 -0.31
C LEU A 54 -7.84 -3.46 -0.26
N ILE A 55 -7.84 -4.18 0.86
CA ILE A 55 -8.76 -5.29 1.06
C ILE A 55 -10.20 -4.80 1.02
N MET A 56 -10.50 -3.65 1.61
CA MET A 56 -11.83 -3.05 1.55
C MET A 56 -12.24 -2.74 0.11
N TYR A 57 -11.34 -2.15 -0.67
CA TYR A 57 -11.60 -1.90 -2.10
C TYR A 57 -11.89 -3.19 -2.84
N LYS A 58 -11.10 -4.23 -2.58
CA LYS A 58 -11.28 -5.54 -3.20
C LYS A 58 -12.64 -6.14 -2.83
N ASN A 59 -13.01 -6.07 -1.56
CA ASN A 59 -14.27 -6.62 -1.08
C ASN A 59 -15.49 -5.93 -1.70
N HIS A 60 -15.34 -4.67 -2.08
CA HIS A 60 -16.39 -3.92 -2.76
C HIS A 60 -16.34 -4.09 -4.29
N GLY A 61 -15.43 -4.91 -4.79
CA GLY A 61 -15.33 -5.17 -6.22
C GLY A 61 -14.71 -4.05 -7.04
N LEU A 62 -14.01 -3.12 -6.38
CA LEU A 62 -13.41 -1.97 -7.06
C LEU A 62 -12.02 -2.27 -7.62
N ILE A 63 -11.35 -3.29 -7.11
CA ILE A 63 -10.08 -3.81 -7.65
C ILE A 63 -10.12 -5.33 -7.59
N ASP A 64 -9.35 -5.98 -8.46
CA ASP A 64 -9.27 -7.45 -8.50
C ASP A 64 -8.22 -7.98 -7.51
N SER A 65 -7.07 -7.33 -7.47
CA SER A 65 -5.95 -7.73 -6.61
C SER A 65 -4.98 -6.57 -6.41
N PHE A 66 -4.01 -6.77 -5.53
CA PHE A 66 -2.97 -5.78 -5.28
C PHE A 66 -1.65 -6.37 -4.84
#